data_864a6dac9d4978766df6ad6972bf2b5a
#
_entry.id   864a6dac9d4978766df6ad6972bf2b5a
#
_cell.length_a   1.000
_cell.length_b   1.000
_cell.length_c   1.000
_cell.angle_alpha   90.00
_cell.angle_beta   90.00
_cell.angle_gamma   90.00
#
_symmetry.space_group_name_H-M   'P 1'
#
loop_
_entity.id
_entity.type
_entity.pdbx_description
1 polymer ?
#
loop_
_entity_poly.entity_id
_entity_poly.type
_entity_poly.pdbx_seq_one_letter_code
_entity_poly.pdbx_strand_id
1 'polypeptide(L)'
;MLNHTFLNNPLRDWLLAAAVFLVTFLVTPALKSRIRTQRRKWQAMESPTPMLELLALLLARTSQAVVLVFALYFAEKILAWPPKVDRVFDVIIVCGIWLQVGLWATTALRFFLERRQQRAGLNDAVAASTVNALMFIGQMLIW
;
A
#
# COMPACT_ATOMS: atom_id res chain seq x y z
N MET A 1 24.46 26.04 -17.56
CA MET A 1 23.29 26.89 -17.31
C MET A 1 22.32 26.37 -16.23
N LEU A 2 22.68 25.31 -15.45
CA LEU A 2 21.81 24.72 -14.40
C LEU A 2 22.27 25.05 -12.96
N ASN A 3 23.06 26.10 -12.78
CA ASN A 3 23.62 26.47 -11.46
C ASN A 3 22.79 27.50 -10.69
N HIS A 4 21.54 27.72 -11.08
CA HIS A 4 20.64 28.50 -10.24
C HIS A 4 20.24 27.67 -9.03
N THR A 5 20.62 28.14 -7.85
CA THR A 5 20.21 27.54 -6.57
C THR A 5 18.84 28.10 -6.18
N PHE A 6 17.86 27.22 -6.01
CA PHE A 6 16.55 27.56 -5.47
C PHE A 6 16.37 26.81 -4.14
N LEU A 7 16.08 27.54 -3.07
CA LEU A 7 15.96 26.99 -1.71
C LEU A 7 17.19 26.16 -1.30
N ASN A 8 18.38 26.68 -1.53
CA ASN A 8 19.66 26.02 -1.20
C ASN A 8 19.98 24.74 -2.00
N ASN A 9 19.20 24.41 -3.01
CA ASN A 9 19.40 23.22 -3.87
C ASN A 9 19.65 23.66 -5.31
N PRO A 10 20.60 23.01 -6.04
CA PRO A 10 20.79 23.28 -7.46
C PRO A 10 19.59 22.75 -8.26
N LEU A 11 19.29 23.39 -9.38
CA LEU A 11 18.16 23.05 -10.26
C LEU A 11 18.14 21.57 -10.70
N ARG A 12 19.32 20.96 -10.84
CA ARG A 12 19.46 19.54 -11.19
C ARG A 12 18.82 18.62 -10.13
N ASP A 13 18.94 18.97 -8.83
CA ASP A 13 18.42 18.14 -7.76
C ASP A 13 16.88 18.23 -7.71
N TRP A 14 16.32 19.38 -8.06
CA TRP A 14 14.89 19.54 -8.28
C TRP A 14 14.38 18.70 -9.43
N LEU A 15 15.11 18.66 -10.54
CA LEU A 15 14.77 17.82 -11.70
C LEU A 15 14.86 16.34 -11.36
N LEU A 16 15.90 15.93 -10.60
CA LEU A 16 16.03 14.54 -10.15
C LEU A 16 14.91 14.16 -9.19
N ALA A 17 14.59 15.01 -8.21
CA ALA A 17 13.48 14.80 -7.29
C ALA A 17 12.15 14.67 -8.03
N ALA A 18 11.87 15.56 -9.00
CA ALA A 18 10.69 15.48 -9.83
C ALA A 18 10.65 14.20 -10.69
N ALA A 19 11.77 13.79 -11.25
CA ALA A 19 11.86 12.55 -12.03
C ALA A 19 11.58 11.32 -11.15
N VAL A 20 12.19 11.22 -9.97
CA VAL A 20 11.96 10.14 -9.01
C VAL A 20 10.52 10.11 -8.56
N PHE A 21 9.93 11.27 -8.24
CA PHE A 21 8.52 11.39 -7.89
C PHE A 21 7.61 10.86 -9.00
N LEU A 22 7.81 11.33 -10.24
CA LEU A 22 7.00 10.93 -11.39
C LEU A 22 7.14 9.43 -11.69
N VAL A 23 8.37 8.90 -11.68
CA VAL A 23 8.62 7.48 -11.91
C VAL A 23 7.90 6.64 -10.85
N THR A 24 8.06 6.96 -9.58
CA THR A 24 7.42 6.24 -8.47
C THR A 24 5.90 6.31 -8.58
N PHE A 25 5.37 7.49 -8.89
CA PHE A 25 3.93 7.71 -9.01
C PHE A 25 3.30 7.00 -10.21
N LEU A 26 3.98 6.99 -11.38
CA LEU A 26 3.48 6.39 -12.61
C LEU A 26 3.66 4.87 -12.67
N VAL A 27 4.76 4.35 -12.11
CA VAL A 27 5.04 2.90 -12.12
C VAL A 27 4.00 2.15 -11.29
N THR A 28 3.53 2.74 -10.20
CA THR A 28 2.59 2.05 -9.30
C THR A 28 1.24 1.69 -9.94
N PRO A 29 0.52 2.58 -10.64
CA PRO A 29 -0.73 2.20 -11.32
C PRO A 29 -0.48 1.22 -12.47
N ALA A 30 0.64 1.33 -13.18
CA ALA A 30 1.02 0.38 -14.21
C ALA A 30 1.25 -1.03 -13.63
N LEU A 31 1.95 -1.12 -12.49
CA LEU A 31 2.16 -2.37 -11.77
C LEU A 31 0.84 -2.97 -11.26
N LYS A 32 -0.04 -2.15 -10.67
CA LYS A 32 -1.39 -2.57 -10.24
C LYS A 32 -2.23 -3.12 -11.40
N SER A 33 -2.16 -2.47 -12.55
CA SER A 33 -2.85 -2.90 -13.76
C SER A 33 -2.36 -4.28 -14.22
N ARG A 34 -1.04 -4.50 -14.26
CA ARG A 34 -0.44 -5.80 -14.59
C ARG A 34 -0.82 -6.89 -13.59
N ILE A 35 -0.79 -6.60 -12.29
CA ILE A 35 -1.19 -7.53 -11.23
C ILE A 35 -2.66 -7.94 -11.38
N ARG A 36 -3.56 -6.99 -11.68
CA ARG A 36 -4.99 -7.28 -11.93
C ARG A 36 -5.17 -8.22 -13.14
N THR A 37 -4.44 -7.99 -14.22
CA THR A 37 -4.50 -8.85 -15.41
C THR A 37 -3.94 -10.24 -15.13
N GLN A 38 -2.83 -10.31 -14.40
CA GLN A 38 -2.21 -11.58 -14.00
C GLN A 38 -3.12 -12.38 -13.05
N ARG A 39 -3.79 -11.69 -12.11
CA ARG A 39 -4.74 -12.33 -11.19
C ARG A 39 -5.90 -12.99 -11.93
N ARG A 40 -6.43 -12.39 -13.00
CA ARG A 40 -7.45 -13.02 -13.85
C ARG A 40 -6.94 -14.32 -14.49
N LYS A 41 -5.67 -14.36 -14.92
CA LYS A 41 -5.04 -15.58 -15.46
C LYS A 41 -4.83 -16.64 -14.37
N TRP A 42 -4.46 -16.25 -13.15
CA TRP A 42 -4.27 -17.19 -12.03
C TRP A 42 -5.59 -17.79 -11.53
N GLN A 43 -6.70 -17.04 -11.58
CA GLN A 43 -8.03 -17.57 -11.27
C GLN A 43 -8.52 -18.62 -12.29
N ALA A 44 -7.97 -18.61 -13.49
CA ALA A 44 -8.23 -19.61 -14.52
C ALA A 44 -7.34 -20.86 -14.39
N MET A 45 -6.31 -20.83 -13.53
CA MET A 45 -5.45 -22.00 -13.22
C MET A 45 -5.97 -22.69 -11.96
N GLU A 46 -6.08 -24.01 -11.99
CA GLU A 46 -6.76 -24.85 -10.99
C GLU A 46 -6.22 -24.77 -9.54
N SER A 47 -5.14 -24.08 -9.25
CA SER A 47 -4.70 -23.85 -7.85
C SER A 47 -3.69 -22.70 -7.71
N PRO A 48 -4.13 -21.46 -7.53
CA PRO A 48 -3.22 -20.43 -7.02
C PRO A 48 -2.85 -20.74 -5.57
N THR A 49 -1.55 -20.75 -5.25
CA THR A 49 -1.13 -20.86 -3.86
C THR A 49 -1.77 -19.71 -3.03
N PRO A 50 -2.37 -19.99 -1.86
CA PRO A 50 -3.09 -19.00 -1.06
C PRO A 50 -2.26 -17.77 -0.72
N MET A 51 -0.94 -17.94 -0.62
CA MET A 51 0.01 -16.85 -0.39
C MET A 51 0.06 -15.85 -1.56
N LEU A 52 0.08 -16.34 -2.80
CA LEU A 52 0.12 -15.46 -3.98
C LEU A 52 -1.19 -14.67 -4.13
N GLU A 53 -2.32 -15.29 -3.80
CA GLU A 53 -3.61 -14.60 -3.82
C GLU A 53 -3.67 -13.50 -2.77
N LEU A 54 -3.20 -13.76 -1.55
CA LEU A 54 -3.11 -12.77 -0.48
C LEU A 54 -2.18 -11.61 -0.88
N LEU A 55 -0.99 -11.90 -1.39
CA LEU A 55 -0.05 -10.87 -1.85
C LEU A 55 -0.65 -9.99 -2.95
N ALA A 56 -1.34 -10.60 -3.92
CA ALA A 56 -2.01 -9.85 -4.98
C ALA A 56 -3.14 -8.95 -4.44
N LEU A 57 -3.88 -9.41 -3.42
CA LEU A 57 -4.90 -8.62 -2.72
C LEU A 57 -4.27 -7.44 -1.97
N LEU A 58 -3.21 -7.67 -1.21
CA LEU A 58 -2.49 -6.62 -0.45
C LEU A 58 -1.95 -5.54 -1.40
N LEU A 59 -1.30 -5.96 -2.48
CA LEU A 59 -0.78 -5.03 -3.49
C LEU A 59 -1.91 -4.25 -4.18
N ALA A 60 -3.02 -4.90 -4.52
CA ALA A 60 -4.18 -4.23 -5.11
C ALA A 60 -4.84 -3.24 -4.14
N ARG A 61 -4.77 -3.51 -2.82
CA ARG A 61 -5.32 -2.66 -1.77
C ARG A 61 -4.38 -1.54 -1.33
N THR A 62 -3.13 -1.52 -1.78
CA THR A 62 -2.20 -0.42 -1.49
C THR A 62 -2.81 0.91 -1.93
N SER A 63 -2.99 1.83 -1.00
CA SER A 63 -3.59 3.14 -1.26
C SER A 63 -2.72 3.97 -2.20
N GLN A 64 -3.36 4.69 -3.13
CA GLN A 64 -2.63 5.62 -4.01
C GLN A 64 -2.06 6.80 -3.22
N ALA A 65 -2.72 7.17 -2.11
CA ALA A 65 -2.21 8.19 -1.20
C ALA A 65 -0.88 7.77 -0.55
N VAL A 66 -0.75 6.51 -0.15
CA VAL A 66 0.50 6.00 0.43
C VAL A 66 1.62 5.97 -0.60
N VAL A 67 1.32 5.60 -1.85
CA VAL A 67 2.30 5.69 -2.95
C VAL A 67 2.77 7.11 -3.16
N LEU A 68 1.85 8.07 -3.09
CA LEU A 68 2.18 9.50 -3.17
C LEU A 68 3.12 9.91 -2.02
N VAL A 69 2.82 9.48 -0.79
CA VAL A 69 3.66 9.76 0.39
C VAL A 69 5.07 9.20 0.22
N PHE A 70 5.20 7.95 -0.26
CA PHE A 70 6.51 7.36 -0.55
C PHE A 70 7.24 8.08 -1.69
N ALA A 71 6.54 8.43 -2.78
CA ALA A 71 7.13 9.17 -3.88
C ALA A 71 7.65 10.54 -3.41
N LEU A 72 6.87 11.21 -2.55
CA LEU A 72 7.25 12.49 -1.97
C LEU A 72 8.46 12.35 -1.04
N TYR A 73 8.49 11.31 -0.21
CA TYR A 73 9.60 11.02 0.68
C TYR A 73 10.91 10.76 -0.07
N PHE A 74 10.88 9.94 -1.14
CA PHE A 74 12.07 9.72 -1.96
C PHE A 74 12.54 10.98 -2.68
N ALA A 75 11.61 11.81 -3.14
CA ALA A 75 11.95 13.09 -3.76
C ALA A 75 12.56 14.06 -2.72
N GLU A 76 12.06 14.07 -1.51
CA GLU A 76 12.53 14.91 -0.40
C GLU A 76 13.98 14.56 -0.02
N LYS A 77 14.34 13.27 0.04
CA LYS A 77 15.72 12.85 0.38
C LYS A 77 16.81 13.28 -0.63
N ILE A 78 16.40 13.75 -1.81
CA ILE A 78 17.32 14.31 -2.81
C ILE A 78 17.61 15.78 -2.54
N LEU A 79 16.69 16.50 -1.86
CA LEU A 79 16.80 17.91 -1.56
C LEU A 79 17.34 18.13 -0.14
N ALA A 80 18.21 19.12 0.02
CA ALA A 80 18.68 19.58 1.34
C ALA A 80 17.64 20.51 1.95
N TRP A 81 16.84 20.00 2.88
CA TRP A 81 15.81 20.77 3.58
C TRP A 81 16.26 21.27 4.95
N PRO A 82 15.69 22.37 5.46
CA PRO A 82 15.85 22.74 6.86
C PRO A 82 15.34 21.63 7.80
N PRO A 83 15.98 21.41 8.97
CA PRO A 83 15.62 20.31 9.89
C PRO A 83 14.15 20.29 10.35
N LYS A 84 13.47 21.43 10.32
CA LYS A 84 12.04 21.52 10.66
C LYS A 84 11.16 20.88 9.60
N VAL A 85 11.52 21.05 8.32
CA VAL A 85 10.77 20.49 7.18
C VAL A 85 11.01 18.99 7.09
N ASP A 86 12.26 18.56 7.21
CA ASP A 86 12.65 17.15 7.24
C ASP A 86 11.84 16.36 8.30
N ARG A 87 11.73 16.90 9.52
CA ARG A 87 10.91 16.28 10.59
C ARG A 87 9.43 16.15 10.24
N VAL A 88 8.87 17.10 9.50
CA VAL A 88 7.46 17.02 9.05
C VAL A 88 7.28 15.87 8.06
N PHE A 89 8.21 15.70 7.12
CA PHE A 89 8.18 14.58 6.19
C PHE A 89 8.33 13.23 6.89
N ASP A 90 9.22 13.13 7.88
CA ASP A 90 9.38 11.91 8.69
C ASP A 90 8.07 11.53 9.41
N VAL A 91 7.35 12.50 9.97
CA VAL A 91 6.03 12.23 10.60
C VAL A 91 5.01 11.77 9.56
N ILE A 92 4.94 12.43 8.42
CA ILE A 92 4.00 12.08 7.35
C ILE A 92 4.27 10.66 6.84
N ILE A 93 5.53 10.27 6.64
CA ILE A 93 5.87 8.91 6.18
C ILE A 93 5.52 7.86 7.23
N VAL A 94 5.79 8.12 8.50
CA VAL A 94 5.42 7.20 9.59
C VAL A 94 3.90 7.01 9.64
N CYS A 95 3.12 8.09 9.60
CA CYS A 95 1.67 8.02 9.54
C CYS A 95 1.19 7.24 8.30
N GLY A 96 1.78 7.49 7.13
CA GLY A 96 1.47 6.78 5.89
C GLY A 96 1.74 5.27 5.98
N ILE A 97 2.86 4.88 6.59
CA ILE A 97 3.20 3.48 6.82
C ILE A 97 2.18 2.82 7.76
N TRP A 98 1.84 3.44 8.88
CA TRP A 98 0.87 2.91 9.83
C TRP A 98 -0.50 2.72 9.20
N LEU A 99 -0.99 3.71 8.43
CA LEU A 99 -2.24 3.59 7.68
C LEU A 99 -2.20 2.42 6.68
N GLN A 100 -1.09 2.25 5.98
CA GLN A 100 -0.94 1.17 5.02
C GLN A 100 -0.91 -0.21 5.70
N VAL A 101 -0.21 -0.32 6.82
CA VAL A 101 -0.17 -1.56 7.62
C VAL A 101 -1.58 -1.90 8.13
N GLY A 102 -2.35 -0.93 8.62
CA GLY A 102 -3.75 -1.12 9.04
C GLY A 102 -4.64 -1.62 7.89
N LEU A 103 -4.52 -1.03 6.69
CA LEU A 103 -5.25 -1.49 5.49
C LEU A 103 -4.87 -2.91 5.08
N TRP A 104 -3.60 -3.26 5.17
CA TRP A 104 -3.12 -4.61 4.86
C TRP A 104 -3.59 -5.62 5.91
N ALA A 105 -3.50 -5.28 7.20
CA ALA A 105 -3.97 -6.14 8.28
C ALA A 105 -5.47 -6.43 8.16
N THR A 106 -6.29 -5.41 7.88
CA THR A 106 -7.72 -5.58 7.63
C THR A 106 -8.00 -6.49 6.43
N THR A 107 -7.23 -6.32 5.35
CA THR A 107 -7.38 -7.13 4.13
C THR A 107 -6.98 -8.58 4.37
N ALA A 108 -5.88 -8.81 5.08
CA ALA A 108 -5.43 -10.15 5.45
C ALA A 108 -6.43 -10.85 6.38
N LEU A 109 -6.95 -10.14 7.38
CA LEU A 109 -7.95 -10.66 8.30
C LEU A 109 -9.20 -11.13 7.53
N ARG A 110 -9.75 -10.30 6.65
CA ARG A 110 -10.89 -10.67 5.80
C ARG A 110 -10.62 -11.90 4.96
N PHE A 111 -9.47 -11.96 4.30
CA PHE A 111 -9.07 -13.09 3.46
C PHE A 111 -9.03 -14.41 4.24
N PHE A 112 -8.44 -14.41 5.44
CA PHE A 112 -8.36 -15.62 6.27
C PHE A 112 -9.72 -16.04 6.81
N LEU A 113 -10.58 -15.09 7.19
CA LEU A 113 -11.92 -15.37 7.71
C LEU A 113 -12.83 -15.91 6.60
N GLU A 114 -12.86 -15.30 5.43
CA GLU A 114 -13.62 -15.79 4.26
C GLU A 114 -13.20 -17.20 3.88
N ARG A 115 -11.90 -17.48 3.91
CA ARG A 115 -11.38 -18.80 3.58
C ARG A 115 -11.73 -19.87 4.62
N ARG A 116 -11.80 -19.50 5.90
CA ARG A 116 -12.32 -20.40 6.95
C ARG A 116 -13.80 -20.69 6.76
N GLN A 117 -14.62 -19.68 6.45
CA GLN A 117 -16.05 -19.88 6.17
C GLN A 117 -16.27 -20.85 5.00
N GLN A 118 -15.53 -20.69 3.91
CA GLN A 118 -15.61 -21.60 2.75
C GLN A 118 -15.25 -23.06 3.08
N ARG A 119 -14.33 -23.26 4.04
CA ARG A 119 -13.93 -24.62 4.48
C ARG A 119 -14.88 -25.23 5.50
N ALA A 120 -15.57 -24.42 6.29
CA ALA A 120 -16.46 -24.88 7.36
C ALA A 120 -17.84 -25.37 6.84
N GLY A 121 -18.13 -25.19 5.54
CA GLY A 121 -19.44 -25.57 4.95
C GLY A 121 -20.54 -24.56 5.32
N LEU A 122 -21.38 -24.26 4.35
CA LEU A 122 -22.41 -23.20 4.39
C LEU A 122 -23.55 -23.43 5.41
N ASN A 123 -23.48 -24.42 6.31
CA ASN A 123 -24.62 -24.85 7.12
C ASN A 123 -24.67 -24.33 8.55
N ASP A 124 -23.69 -23.52 8.99
CA ASP A 124 -23.69 -23.01 10.37
C ASP A 124 -23.88 -21.48 10.38
N ALA A 125 -25.13 -21.05 10.55
CA ALA A 125 -25.47 -19.65 10.79
C ALA A 125 -24.74 -19.08 12.03
N VAL A 126 -24.44 -19.93 13.00
CA VAL A 126 -23.66 -19.62 14.21
C VAL A 126 -22.20 -19.32 13.85
N ALA A 127 -21.59 -20.08 12.95
CA ALA A 127 -20.21 -19.86 12.49
C ALA A 127 -20.10 -18.52 11.74
N ALA A 128 -21.08 -18.16 10.92
CA ALA A 128 -21.13 -16.88 10.21
C ALA A 128 -21.22 -15.69 11.18
N SER A 129 -22.04 -15.80 12.21
CA SER A 129 -22.18 -14.77 13.26
C SER A 129 -20.88 -14.57 14.05
N THR A 130 -20.22 -15.64 14.45
CA THR A 130 -18.95 -15.59 15.18
C THR A 130 -17.83 -14.97 14.33
N VAL A 131 -17.78 -15.26 13.04
CA VAL A 131 -16.80 -14.68 12.13
C VAL A 131 -17.04 -13.18 11.94
N ASN A 132 -18.30 -12.75 11.82
CA ASN A 132 -18.62 -11.32 11.74
C ASN A 132 -18.24 -10.56 13.01
N ALA A 133 -18.47 -11.15 14.20
CA ALA A 133 -18.05 -10.57 15.48
C ALA A 133 -16.52 -10.47 15.56
N LEU A 134 -15.78 -11.52 15.19
CA LEU A 134 -14.32 -11.52 15.14
C LEU A 134 -13.78 -10.48 14.14
N MET A 135 -14.44 -10.32 12.99
CA MET A 135 -14.06 -9.31 11.99
C MET A 135 -14.25 -7.90 12.56
N PHE A 136 -15.35 -7.65 13.25
CA PHE A 136 -15.62 -6.35 13.89
C PHE A 136 -14.60 -6.03 14.99
N ILE A 137 -14.34 -6.99 15.89
CA ILE A 137 -13.34 -6.83 16.96
C ILE A 137 -11.94 -6.64 16.37
N GLY A 138 -11.56 -7.43 15.35
CA GLY A 138 -10.28 -7.30 14.69
C GLY A 138 -10.11 -5.93 14.00
N GLN A 139 -11.16 -5.40 13.40
CA GLN A 139 -11.13 -4.04 12.83
C GLN A 139 -11.00 -2.97 13.91
N MET A 140 -11.68 -3.12 15.05
CA MET A 140 -11.54 -2.19 16.17
C MET A 140 -10.14 -2.19 16.79
N LEU A 141 -9.45 -3.34 16.79
CA LEU A 141 -8.08 -3.45 17.30
C LEU A 141 -7.03 -2.87 16.34
N ILE A 142 -7.33 -2.84 15.05
CA ILE A 142 -6.42 -2.32 14.01
C ILE A 142 -6.52 -0.78 13.90
N TRP A 143 -7.66 -0.19 14.21
CA TRP A 143 -7.94 1.25 14.13
C TRP A 143 -8.10 1.90 15.50
#